data_dcfae248bcccb04fea8597743592df0b
#
_entry.id   dcfae248bcccb04fea8597743592df0b
#
_cell.length_a   1.000
_cell.length_b   1.000
_cell.length_c   1.000
_cell.angle_alpha   90.00
_cell.angle_beta   90.00
_cell.angle_gamma   90.00
#
_symmetry.space_group_name_H-M   'P 1'
#
loop_
_entity.id
_entity.type
_entity.pdbx_description
1 polymer ?
#
loop_
_entity_poly.entity_id
_entity_poly.type
_entity_poly.pdbx_seq_one_letter_code
_entity_poly.pdbx_strand_id
1 'polypeptide(L)'
;MKKICLGFLTGHTRGATITIDGEVKVSIANERITRLKTDASKAIPIESIDYCLNALGLTYNDVDLYVYNTTQENADIPNNFQQLTGQPLDKLKFLPHHMAHAYSTFYASNFEEAVVVVADAMGSLYNDDTPIKDWYQLDESNLNEGQQWSEGYSIYKFTKNQLLPEPVYKKWVKFPFSIHDEGSIGYLYGMGALQLVYDEKGNTWSSGKLMGLASYANKDWVSKHPEYSIRTENDLQVTTEPIMEDTVNYKSDFQSKANVAGLYQREQELNSLHLVKMAKNMTNMDNLCVVGGSFLNCNTNELILQSKLFKNSYFLPPADDSGVTLGCAFYGSTLLTGKTHQNTEWMTPYLGKTYSDQEINLDITKFNNIKVSRLTEEKSTQLAAQYLSENKVIGWFNGGSESGPRALGNRSILANPSSKWMVEYINSEIKKREWYRPFAPSVLFEEQSKIFELDVYSPYMLITTSVKPEWKDKIPGVTHFDYTSRYQSVTKESNPKYYKLISEFNNLTGLPVVLNTSFNGPEEPIVETPYDAIKTMLTHGLYAVFIDNYIITKK
;
A
#
# COMPACT_ATOMS: atom_id res chain seq x y z
N MET A 1 -2.58 17.01 29.77
CA MET A 1 -1.35 16.79 28.96
C MET A 1 -1.75 16.01 27.73
N LYS A 2 -1.15 16.32 26.58
CA LYS A 2 -1.33 15.56 25.35
C LYS A 2 -0.84 14.12 25.57
N LYS A 3 -1.54 13.15 24.98
CA LYS A 3 -1.15 11.73 25.02
C LYS A 3 -0.48 11.36 23.70
N ILE A 4 0.79 10.96 23.79
CA ILE A 4 1.62 10.69 22.61
C ILE A 4 1.95 9.20 22.57
N CYS A 5 1.54 8.54 21.48
CA CYS A 5 1.90 7.15 21.22
C CYS A 5 2.71 7.05 19.93
N LEU A 6 3.76 6.22 19.95
CA LEU A 6 4.56 5.87 18.79
C LEU A 6 4.39 4.37 18.50
N GLY A 7 3.85 4.06 17.32
CA GLY A 7 3.78 2.72 16.75
C GLY A 7 4.93 2.46 15.79
N PHE A 8 5.58 1.29 15.86
CA PHE A 8 6.62 0.93 14.90
C PHE A 8 6.57 -0.57 14.53
N LEU A 9 7.08 -0.87 13.35
CA LEU A 9 7.20 -2.22 12.82
C LEU A 9 8.68 -2.54 12.59
N THR A 10 9.09 -3.74 13.00
CA THR A 10 10.38 -4.33 12.66
C THR A 10 10.19 -5.38 11.55
N GLY A 11 11.25 -5.78 10.88
CA GLY A 11 11.16 -6.75 9.78
C GLY A 11 11.46 -6.11 8.42
N HIS A 12 10.87 -6.64 7.35
CA HIS A 12 11.19 -6.24 5.98
C HIS A 12 10.52 -4.95 5.50
N THR A 13 9.40 -4.54 6.11
CA THR A 13 8.68 -3.29 5.77
C THR A 13 8.60 -2.39 6.99
N ARG A 14 9.76 -2.00 7.50
CA ARG A 14 9.89 -1.19 8.73
C ARG A 14 9.32 0.21 8.56
N GLY A 15 8.89 0.80 9.66
CA GLY A 15 8.37 2.16 9.68
C GLY A 15 7.99 2.62 11.08
N ALA A 16 7.51 3.85 11.17
CA ALA A 16 6.99 4.43 12.41
C ALA A 16 5.80 5.36 12.14
N THR A 17 4.95 5.48 13.16
CA THR A 17 3.79 6.38 13.18
C THR A 17 3.65 7.01 14.54
N ILE A 18 3.38 8.31 14.61
CA ILE A 18 3.05 9.02 15.86
C ILE A 18 1.60 9.48 15.83
N THR A 19 0.89 9.19 16.92
CA THR A 19 -0.41 9.79 17.24
C THR A 19 -0.30 10.73 18.43
N ILE A 20 -1.07 11.81 18.41
CA ILE A 20 -1.25 12.74 19.54
C ILE A 20 -2.75 12.80 19.83
N ASP A 21 -3.14 12.46 21.06
CA ASP A 21 -4.55 12.39 21.49
C ASP A 21 -5.43 11.51 20.56
N GLY A 22 -4.83 10.44 19.99
CA GLY A 22 -5.47 9.49 19.08
C GLY A 22 -5.44 9.88 17.61
N GLU A 23 -5.05 11.09 17.26
CA GLU A 23 -4.97 11.55 15.88
C GLU A 23 -3.58 11.28 15.29
N VAL A 24 -3.51 10.67 14.11
CA VAL A 24 -2.24 10.45 13.40
C VAL A 24 -1.66 11.78 12.97
N LYS A 25 -0.42 12.05 13.35
CA LYS A 25 0.30 13.27 13.00
C LYS A 25 1.37 13.07 11.95
N VAL A 26 2.03 11.93 11.96
CA VAL A 26 3.07 11.59 10.99
C VAL A 26 3.22 10.07 10.90
N SER A 27 3.48 9.58 9.69
CA SER A 27 3.75 8.17 9.41
C SER A 27 4.70 8.04 8.23
N ILE A 28 5.71 7.15 8.35
CA ILE A 28 6.69 6.94 7.30
C ILE A 28 7.20 5.49 7.26
N ALA A 29 7.38 4.94 6.06
CA ALA A 29 8.11 3.70 5.86
C ALA A 29 9.62 3.97 5.82
N ASN A 30 10.41 3.11 6.47
CA ASN A 30 11.86 3.28 6.64
C ASN A 30 12.61 3.35 5.30
N GLU A 31 12.16 2.57 4.31
CA GLU A 31 12.73 2.56 2.96
C GLU A 31 12.78 3.95 2.30
N ARG A 32 11.79 4.81 2.60
CA ARG A 32 11.74 6.16 2.04
C ARG A 32 12.86 7.07 2.55
N ILE A 33 13.36 6.79 3.75
CA ILE A 33 14.45 7.52 4.38
C ILE A 33 15.80 6.92 4.00
N THR A 34 15.95 5.60 4.17
CA THR A 34 17.20 4.90 3.86
C THR A 34 17.50 4.76 2.38
N ARG A 35 16.49 4.96 1.52
CA ARG A 35 16.52 4.77 0.06
C ARG A 35 16.79 3.33 -0.37
N LEU A 36 16.61 2.37 0.53
CA LEU A 36 16.75 0.93 0.29
C LEU A 36 15.39 0.27 0.42
N LYS A 37 14.88 -0.32 -0.66
CA LYS A 37 13.63 -1.08 -0.64
C LYS A 37 13.74 -2.26 0.31
N THR A 38 12.66 -2.49 1.07
CA THR A 38 12.57 -3.62 2.02
C THR A 38 13.77 -3.73 2.95
N ASP A 39 14.32 -2.59 3.36
CA ASP A 39 15.50 -2.53 4.24
C ASP A 39 15.21 -3.21 5.59
N ALA A 40 15.84 -4.37 5.83
CA ALA A 40 15.79 -5.14 7.08
C ALA A 40 17.12 -5.14 7.83
N SER A 41 18.01 -4.19 7.57
CA SER A 41 19.39 -4.18 8.05
C SER A 41 19.53 -4.01 9.58
N LYS A 42 18.53 -3.46 10.26
CA LYS A 42 18.54 -3.19 11.71
C LYS A 42 17.30 -3.77 12.38
N ALA A 43 17.43 -4.14 13.66
CA ALA A 43 16.32 -4.66 14.45
C ALA A 43 15.22 -3.60 14.70
N ILE A 44 15.61 -2.35 14.99
CA ILE A 44 14.69 -1.22 15.27
C ILE A 44 14.76 -0.21 14.13
N PRO A 45 13.63 0.34 13.62
CA PRO A 45 13.60 1.33 12.54
C PRO A 45 13.90 2.75 13.08
N ILE A 46 15.11 2.94 13.61
CA ILE A 46 15.48 4.18 14.30
C ILE A 46 15.34 5.40 13.38
N GLU A 47 15.64 5.25 12.09
CA GLU A 47 15.56 6.32 11.11
C GLU A 47 14.12 6.83 10.95
N SER A 48 13.14 5.93 10.94
CA SER A 48 11.72 6.30 10.87
C SER A 48 11.21 6.90 12.17
N ILE A 49 11.69 6.38 13.31
CA ILE A 49 11.35 6.92 14.64
C ILE A 49 11.86 8.35 14.75
N ASP A 50 13.14 8.58 14.44
CA ASP A 50 13.78 9.90 14.48
C ASP A 50 13.11 10.88 13.50
N TYR A 51 12.77 10.40 12.28
CA TYR A 51 12.02 11.21 11.32
C TYR A 51 10.69 11.68 11.89
N CYS A 52 9.91 10.78 12.49
CA CYS A 52 8.61 11.12 13.06
C CYS A 52 8.72 12.07 14.26
N LEU A 53 9.68 11.84 15.16
CA LEU A 53 9.93 12.72 16.30
C LEU A 53 10.38 14.11 15.83
N ASN A 54 11.35 14.18 14.92
CA ASN A 54 11.87 15.44 14.38
C ASN A 54 10.82 16.25 13.62
N ALA A 55 9.93 15.57 12.87
CA ALA A 55 8.85 16.24 12.14
C ALA A 55 7.88 17.00 13.07
N LEU A 56 7.80 16.58 14.33
CA LEU A 56 6.90 17.16 15.35
C LEU A 56 7.64 17.96 16.42
N GLY A 57 8.98 18.07 16.35
CA GLY A 57 9.81 18.71 17.38
C GLY A 57 9.78 17.98 18.73
N LEU A 58 9.61 16.65 18.70
CA LEU A 58 9.54 15.78 19.87
C LEU A 58 10.87 15.05 20.10
N THR A 59 11.04 14.57 21.32
CA THR A 59 12.13 13.66 21.74
C THR A 59 11.55 12.32 22.19
N TYR A 60 12.38 11.32 22.40
CA TYR A 60 11.97 10.05 22.97
C TYR A 60 11.27 10.18 24.32
N ASN A 61 11.65 11.17 25.15
CA ASN A 61 11.07 11.38 26.48
C ASN A 61 9.64 11.91 26.44
N ASP A 62 9.23 12.53 25.33
CA ASP A 62 7.89 13.09 25.16
C ASP A 62 6.85 12.01 24.85
N VAL A 63 7.29 10.78 24.48
CA VAL A 63 6.39 9.66 24.14
C VAL A 63 5.92 8.96 25.41
N ASP A 64 4.59 8.87 25.58
CA ASP A 64 3.97 8.21 26.72
C ASP A 64 4.00 6.67 26.57
N LEU A 65 3.82 6.16 25.34
CA LEU A 65 3.75 4.71 25.06
C LEU A 65 4.32 4.39 23.68
N TYR A 66 5.10 3.32 23.62
CA TYR A 66 5.57 2.69 22.39
C TYR A 66 4.86 1.38 22.16
N VAL A 67 4.39 1.15 20.94
CA VAL A 67 3.79 -0.13 20.56
C VAL A 67 4.51 -0.67 19.34
N TYR A 68 4.91 -1.92 19.41
CA TYR A 68 5.61 -2.56 18.30
C TYR A 68 4.94 -3.84 17.84
N ASN A 69 5.21 -4.17 16.59
CA ASN A 69 5.00 -5.47 16.01
C ASN A 69 6.29 -5.97 15.35
N THR A 70 6.42 -7.28 15.26
CA THR A 70 7.51 -7.95 14.57
C THR A 70 6.99 -9.22 13.89
N THR A 71 7.50 -9.47 12.68
CA THR A 71 7.41 -10.75 11.98
C THR A 71 8.76 -11.48 11.95
N GLN A 72 9.78 -10.92 12.62
CA GLN A 72 11.12 -11.53 12.70
C GLN A 72 11.20 -12.56 13.81
N GLU A 73 11.80 -13.70 13.50
CA GLU A 73 12.24 -14.68 14.50
C GLU A 73 13.44 -14.16 15.28
N ASN A 74 13.51 -14.51 16.57
CA ASN A 74 14.69 -14.37 17.42
C ASN A 74 15.26 -12.94 17.58
N ALA A 75 14.53 -11.90 17.23
CA ALA A 75 14.97 -10.53 17.48
C ALA A 75 14.60 -10.12 18.92
N ASP A 76 15.63 -9.89 19.75
CA ASP A 76 15.43 -9.31 21.09
C ASP A 76 15.07 -7.81 20.98
N ILE A 77 13.83 -7.58 20.53
CA ILE A 77 13.32 -6.23 20.31
C ILE A 77 13.32 -5.38 21.59
N PRO A 78 12.88 -5.89 22.76
CA PRO A 78 12.89 -5.11 23.99
C PRO A 78 14.30 -4.59 24.37
N ASN A 79 15.32 -5.44 24.38
CA ASN A 79 16.68 -5.03 24.74
C ASN A 79 17.28 -4.08 23.70
N ASN A 80 17.11 -4.37 22.40
CA ASN A 80 17.55 -3.45 21.34
C ASN A 80 16.89 -2.08 21.44
N PHE A 81 15.57 -2.05 21.72
CA PHE A 81 14.83 -0.80 21.90
C PHE A 81 15.38 0.00 23.08
N GLN A 82 15.57 -0.63 24.25
CA GLN A 82 16.10 0.04 25.44
C GLN A 82 17.51 0.59 25.20
N GLN A 83 18.38 -0.20 24.55
CA GLN A 83 19.75 0.24 24.24
C GLN A 83 19.80 1.46 23.31
N LEU A 84 18.94 1.49 22.28
CA LEU A 84 18.94 2.53 21.27
C LEU A 84 18.23 3.82 21.72
N THR A 85 17.16 3.69 22.49
CA THR A 85 16.31 4.83 22.86
C THR A 85 16.49 5.32 24.28
N GLY A 86 17.07 4.49 25.16
CA GLY A 86 17.15 4.76 26.59
C GLY A 86 15.81 4.72 27.33
N GLN A 87 14.73 4.31 26.66
CA GLN A 87 13.40 4.31 27.26
C GLN A 87 13.14 3.03 28.08
N PRO A 88 12.38 3.12 29.19
CA PRO A 88 12.07 1.98 30.03
C PRO A 88 11.09 1.02 29.33
N LEU A 89 11.23 -0.29 29.60
CA LEU A 89 10.46 -1.35 28.96
C LEU A 89 8.97 -1.39 29.34
N ASP A 90 8.58 -0.77 30.46
CA ASP A 90 7.18 -0.65 30.85
C ASP A 90 6.37 0.25 29.90
N LYS A 91 7.07 1.15 29.19
CA LYS A 91 6.51 1.96 28.10
C LYS A 91 6.42 1.19 26.76
N LEU A 92 6.93 -0.02 26.65
CA LEU A 92 6.94 -0.79 25.40
C LEU A 92 5.88 -1.90 25.45
N LYS A 93 5.02 -1.99 24.42
CA LYS A 93 3.98 -3.01 24.31
C LYS A 93 4.05 -3.70 22.96
N PHE A 94 3.82 -5.01 22.95
CA PHE A 94 3.66 -5.81 21.74
C PHE A 94 2.20 -5.84 21.29
N LEU A 95 1.98 -5.79 19.96
CA LEU A 95 0.68 -6.02 19.34
C LEU A 95 0.80 -7.08 18.24
N PRO A 96 -0.02 -8.13 18.20
CA PRO A 96 0.00 -9.13 17.13
C PRO A 96 -0.22 -8.53 15.75
N HIS A 97 0.38 -9.13 14.71
CA HIS A 97 0.44 -8.57 13.37
C HIS A 97 -0.95 -8.35 12.73
N HIS A 98 -1.78 -9.40 12.71
CA HIS A 98 -3.13 -9.27 12.17
C HIS A 98 -4.02 -8.34 13.01
N MET A 99 -3.77 -8.25 14.32
CA MET A 99 -4.46 -7.29 15.17
C MET A 99 -4.05 -5.86 14.82
N ALA A 100 -2.75 -5.61 14.59
CA ALA A 100 -2.26 -4.31 14.17
C ALA A 100 -2.83 -3.90 12.79
N HIS A 101 -2.86 -4.81 11.83
CA HIS A 101 -3.56 -4.58 10.57
C HIS A 101 -5.04 -4.22 10.78
N ALA A 102 -5.73 -4.96 11.66
CA ALA A 102 -7.14 -4.72 11.91
C ALA A 102 -7.41 -3.35 12.55
N TYR A 103 -6.58 -2.95 13.52
CA TYR A 103 -6.63 -1.60 14.09
C TYR A 103 -6.40 -0.52 13.04
N SER A 104 -5.38 -0.71 12.16
CA SER A 104 -5.03 0.30 11.15
C SER A 104 -6.20 0.61 10.22
N THR A 105 -6.90 -0.40 9.72
CA THR A 105 -7.98 -0.20 8.76
C THR A 105 -9.27 0.29 9.40
N PHE A 106 -9.64 -0.25 10.57
CA PHE A 106 -10.87 0.16 11.25
C PHE A 106 -10.82 1.62 11.70
N TYR A 107 -9.73 2.03 12.37
CA TYR A 107 -9.60 3.39 12.87
C TYR A 107 -9.27 4.43 11.81
N ALA A 108 -8.78 4.01 10.64
CA ALA A 108 -8.63 4.89 9.48
C ALA A 108 -9.94 5.05 8.68
N SER A 109 -10.92 4.17 8.86
CA SER A 109 -12.28 4.31 8.35
C SER A 109 -13.08 5.27 9.24
N ASN A 110 -14.27 5.67 8.77
CA ASN A 110 -15.21 6.45 9.59
C ASN A 110 -16.36 5.58 10.15
N PHE A 111 -16.22 4.26 10.17
CA PHE A 111 -17.29 3.35 10.59
C PHE A 111 -17.44 3.29 12.11
N GLU A 112 -18.68 3.26 12.59
CA GLU A 112 -19.02 3.01 14.00
C GLU A 112 -18.79 1.53 14.37
N GLU A 113 -19.07 0.65 13.42
CA GLU A 113 -18.86 -0.78 13.49
C GLU A 113 -18.53 -1.34 12.11
N ALA A 114 -17.68 -2.35 12.06
CA ALA A 114 -17.33 -3.06 10.83
C ALA A 114 -16.84 -4.48 11.14
N VAL A 115 -17.03 -5.37 10.17
CA VAL A 115 -16.20 -6.57 10.11
C VAL A 115 -14.89 -6.23 9.40
N VAL A 116 -13.79 -6.68 9.98
CA VAL A 116 -12.44 -6.50 9.44
C VAL A 116 -11.91 -7.84 8.96
N VAL A 117 -11.50 -7.92 7.71
CA VAL A 117 -10.86 -9.08 7.10
C VAL A 117 -9.39 -8.77 6.87
N VAL A 118 -8.53 -9.60 7.46
CA VAL A 118 -7.07 -9.53 7.31
C VAL A 118 -6.59 -10.71 6.49
N ALA A 119 -5.92 -10.46 5.36
CA ALA A 119 -5.29 -11.47 4.54
C ALA A 119 -3.91 -11.00 4.07
N ASP A 120 -2.89 -11.66 4.56
CA ASP A 120 -1.50 -11.32 4.28
C ASP A 120 -0.69 -12.58 3.90
N ALA A 121 0.60 -12.40 3.60
CA ALA A 121 1.50 -13.50 3.34
C ALA A 121 1.89 -14.24 4.64
N MET A 122 2.22 -13.49 5.68
CA MET A 122 2.66 -14.01 6.96
C MET A 122 2.36 -13.00 8.09
N GLY A 123 1.67 -13.45 9.12
CA GLY A 123 1.50 -12.67 10.35
C GLY A 123 2.51 -13.03 11.44
N SER A 124 2.16 -12.75 12.69
CA SER A 124 3.00 -13.11 13.85
C SER A 124 3.20 -14.62 13.96
N LEU A 125 4.41 -15.02 14.34
CA LEU A 125 4.75 -16.41 14.59
C LEU A 125 4.32 -16.82 16.00
N TYR A 126 3.73 -18.01 16.10
CA TYR A 126 3.41 -18.67 17.35
C TYR A 126 4.45 -19.74 17.64
N ASN A 127 5.33 -19.46 18.58
CA ASN A 127 6.31 -20.38 19.12
C ASN A 127 6.51 -20.13 20.62
N ASP A 128 7.37 -20.92 21.28
CA ASP A 128 7.52 -20.86 22.74
C ASP A 128 8.09 -19.54 23.26
N ASP A 129 8.79 -18.78 22.43
CA ASP A 129 9.52 -17.58 22.82
C ASP A 129 8.84 -16.27 22.38
N THR A 130 7.65 -16.31 21.76
CA THR A 130 6.99 -15.09 21.25
C THR A 130 5.89 -14.56 22.16
N PRO A 131 5.73 -13.20 22.26
CA PRO A 131 4.67 -12.57 23.06
C PRO A 131 3.24 -12.86 22.56
N ILE A 132 3.07 -13.50 21.41
CA ILE A 132 1.75 -13.81 20.84
C ILE A 132 0.93 -14.76 21.72
N LYS A 133 1.59 -15.58 22.54
CA LYS A 133 0.93 -16.48 23.51
C LYS A 133 0.10 -15.73 24.54
N ASP A 134 0.45 -14.49 24.85
CA ASP A 134 -0.35 -13.63 25.75
C ASP A 134 -1.69 -13.21 25.12
N TRP A 135 -1.82 -13.34 23.80
CA TRP A 135 -2.98 -12.92 23.03
C TRP A 135 -3.85 -14.10 22.56
N TYR A 136 -3.23 -15.22 22.20
CA TYR A 136 -3.92 -16.36 21.62
C TYR A 136 -3.44 -17.67 22.24
N GLN A 137 -4.39 -18.57 22.44
CA GLN A 137 -4.09 -19.96 22.81
C GLN A 137 -4.39 -20.85 21.59
N LEU A 138 -3.38 -21.56 21.13
CA LEU A 138 -3.58 -22.64 20.17
C LEU A 138 -3.85 -23.93 20.93
N ASP A 139 -4.73 -24.76 20.36
CA ASP A 139 -4.92 -26.13 20.86
C ASP A 139 -3.64 -26.93 20.63
N GLU A 140 -2.89 -27.15 21.70
CA GLU A 140 -1.59 -27.84 21.66
C GLU A 140 -1.68 -29.28 21.13
N SER A 141 -2.89 -29.89 21.14
CA SER A 141 -3.09 -31.22 20.56
C SER A 141 -2.82 -31.30 19.05
N ASN A 142 -2.81 -30.14 18.35
CA ASN A 142 -2.52 -30.03 16.93
C ASN A 142 -1.08 -29.59 16.64
N LEU A 143 -0.27 -29.33 17.67
CA LEU A 143 1.11 -28.87 17.52
C LEU A 143 2.06 -30.06 17.59
N ASN A 144 2.76 -30.34 16.48
CA ASN A 144 3.93 -31.21 16.54
C ASN A 144 5.07 -30.48 17.25
N GLU A 145 5.82 -31.21 18.08
CA GLU A 145 6.97 -30.67 18.80
C GLU A 145 7.96 -29.99 17.83
N GLY A 146 8.28 -28.72 18.07
CA GLY A 146 9.17 -27.92 17.22
C GLY A 146 8.53 -27.30 15.96
N GLN A 147 7.22 -27.49 15.70
CA GLN A 147 6.51 -26.85 14.60
C GLN A 147 6.11 -25.42 14.97
N GLN A 148 6.48 -24.47 14.12
CA GLN A 148 6.02 -23.08 14.24
C GLN A 148 4.75 -22.86 13.42
N TRP A 149 3.94 -21.89 13.84
CA TRP A 149 2.70 -21.50 13.18
C TRP A 149 2.69 -19.98 12.96
N SER A 150 2.14 -19.55 11.84
CA SER A 150 1.96 -18.14 11.50
C SER A 150 0.49 -17.80 11.35
N GLU A 151 0.10 -16.59 11.67
CA GLU A 151 -1.23 -16.08 11.32
C GLU A 151 -1.40 -16.09 9.80
N GLY A 152 -2.38 -16.82 9.28
CA GLY A 152 -2.70 -16.92 7.85
C GLY A 152 -3.75 -15.90 7.42
N TYR A 153 -4.95 -15.94 8.00
CA TYR A 153 -5.99 -14.93 7.86
C TYR A 153 -6.84 -14.80 9.12
N SER A 154 -7.45 -13.62 9.27
CA SER A 154 -8.28 -13.34 10.44
C SER A 154 -9.52 -12.53 10.08
N ILE A 155 -10.61 -12.78 10.79
CA ILE A 155 -11.84 -11.98 10.74
C ILE A 155 -12.11 -11.47 12.15
N TYR A 156 -12.27 -10.15 12.27
CA TYR A 156 -12.58 -9.50 13.55
C TYR A 156 -13.86 -8.67 13.41
N LYS A 157 -14.62 -8.60 14.48
CA LYS A 157 -15.71 -7.66 14.62
C LYS A 157 -15.27 -6.48 15.47
N PHE A 158 -15.33 -5.29 14.90
CA PHE A 158 -15.00 -4.03 15.56
C PHE A 158 -16.25 -3.21 15.86
N THR A 159 -16.27 -2.61 17.05
CA THR A 159 -17.20 -1.54 17.42
C THR A 159 -16.44 -0.45 18.14
N LYS A 160 -16.78 0.83 17.93
CA LYS A 160 -16.07 1.99 18.51
C LYS A 160 -15.93 1.96 20.03
N ASN A 161 -16.85 1.29 20.73
CA ASN A 161 -16.87 1.29 22.19
C ASN A 161 -16.10 0.12 22.83
N GLN A 162 -15.50 -0.75 22.04
CA GLN A 162 -14.70 -1.88 22.51
C GLN A 162 -13.22 -1.57 22.37
N LEU A 163 -12.47 -1.75 23.47
CA LEU A 163 -11.00 -1.60 23.44
C LEU A 163 -10.32 -2.69 22.62
N LEU A 164 -10.85 -3.91 22.66
CA LEU A 164 -10.36 -5.03 21.87
C LEU A 164 -11.47 -5.53 20.95
N PRO A 165 -11.16 -5.82 19.68
CA PRO A 165 -12.13 -6.40 18.77
C PRO A 165 -12.44 -7.85 19.16
N GLU A 166 -13.62 -8.31 18.76
CA GLU A 166 -14.01 -9.69 18.91
C GLU A 166 -13.40 -10.52 17.77
N PRO A 167 -12.55 -11.52 18.04
CA PRO A 167 -12.09 -12.45 17.02
C PRO A 167 -13.23 -13.38 16.60
N VAL A 168 -13.61 -13.35 15.33
CA VAL A 168 -14.69 -14.18 14.77
C VAL A 168 -14.12 -15.44 14.14
N TYR A 169 -13.00 -15.31 13.47
CA TYR A 169 -12.30 -16.40 12.82
C TYR A 169 -10.80 -16.12 12.73
N LYS A 170 -9.99 -17.17 12.94
CA LYS A 170 -8.54 -17.07 12.80
C LYS A 170 -7.98 -18.38 12.27
N LYS A 171 -7.23 -18.28 11.17
CA LYS A 171 -6.53 -19.40 10.57
C LYS A 171 -5.04 -19.28 10.87
N TRP A 172 -4.47 -20.38 11.35
CA TRP A 172 -3.04 -20.55 11.52
C TRP A 172 -2.52 -21.48 10.44
N VAL A 173 -1.36 -21.16 9.88
CA VAL A 173 -0.68 -21.95 8.85
C VAL A 173 0.71 -22.33 9.32
N LYS A 174 1.22 -23.48 8.88
CA LYS A 174 2.54 -23.97 9.27
C LYS A 174 3.64 -23.04 8.77
N PHE A 175 4.69 -22.90 9.58
CA PHE A 175 5.90 -22.14 9.24
C PHE A 175 7.15 -22.99 9.58
N PRO A 176 8.24 -22.99 8.76
CA PRO A 176 8.34 -22.29 7.46
C PRO A 176 7.37 -22.84 6.42
N PHE A 177 6.96 -21.98 5.50
CA PHE A 177 6.02 -22.37 4.46
C PHE A 177 6.62 -23.42 3.53
N SER A 178 5.82 -24.42 3.18
CA SER A 178 6.11 -25.41 2.15
C SER A 178 5.04 -25.38 1.08
N ILE A 179 5.39 -25.68 -0.16
CA ILE A 179 4.44 -25.81 -1.26
C ILE A 179 3.44 -26.96 -1.04
N HIS A 180 3.80 -27.96 -0.24
CA HIS A 180 2.99 -29.13 0.09
C HIS A 180 2.02 -28.88 1.27
N ASP A 181 2.24 -27.81 2.03
CA ASP A 181 1.38 -27.45 3.16
C ASP A 181 0.31 -26.43 2.75
N GLU A 182 -0.69 -26.28 3.61
CA GLU A 182 -1.65 -25.20 3.51
C GLU A 182 -0.96 -23.85 3.76
N GLY A 183 -1.13 -22.91 2.83
CA GLY A 183 -0.55 -21.57 2.89
C GLY A 183 -1.56 -20.47 3.14
N SER A 184 -1.10 -19.23 3.16
CA SER A 184 -1.96 -18.05 3.14
C SER A 184 -2.25 -17.59 1.71
N ILE A 185 -3.25 -16.69 1.54
CA ILE A 185 -3.57 -16.08 0.23
C ILE A 185 -2.37 -15.28 -0.30
N GLY A 186 -1.71 -14.50 0.56
CA GLY A 186 -0.54 -13.72 0.18
C GLY A 186 0.67 -14.59 -0.17
N TYR A 187 0.87 -15.70 0.53
CA TYR A 187 1.91 -16.68 0.21
C TYR A 187 1.70 -17.31 -1.17
N LEU A 188 0.47 -17.78 -1.47
CA LEU A 188 0.11 -18.31 -2.78
C LEU A 188 0.48 -17.32 -3.90
N TYR A 189 0.09 -16.05 -3.76
CA TYR A 189 0.34 -15.04 -4.77
C TYR A 189 1.83 -14.67 -4.87
N GLY A 190 2.52 -14.66 -3.75
CA GLY A 190 3.97 -14.48 -3.68
C GLY A 190 4.74 -15.60 -4.39
N MET A 191 4.32 -16.85 -4.23
CA MET A 191 4.91 -18.00 -4.94
C MET A 191 4.73 -17.89 -6.46
N GLY A 192 3.55 -17.44 -6.93
CA GLY A 192 3.36 -17.13 -8.34
C GLY A 192 4.31 -16.02 -8.85
N ALA A 193 4.55 -14.99 -8.04
CA ALA A 193 5.50 -13.95 -8.39
C ALA A 193 6.94 -14.48 -8.44
N LEU A 194 7.36 -15.31 -7.50
CA LEU A 194 8.66 -15.96 -7.51
C LEU A 194 8.85 -16.87 -8.73
N GLN A 195 7.83 -17.64 -9.10
CA GLN A 195 7.90 -18.57 -10.21
C GLN A 195 8.01 -17.86 -11.58
N LEU A 196 7.31 -16.73 -11.77
CA LEU A 196 7.08 -16.17 -13.10
C LEU A 196 7.81 -14.85 -13.38
N VAL A 197 8.06 -14.04 -12.36
CA VAL A 197 8.52 -12.65 -12.52
C VAL A 197 9.69 -12.29 -11.60
N TYR A 198 10.29 -13.28 -10.96
CA TYR A 198 11.51 -13.11 -10.17
C TYR A 198 12.66 -12.61 -11.05
N ASP A 199 13.41 -11.64 -10.59
CA ASP A 199 14.64 -11.22 -11.23
C ASP A 199 15.86 -11.68 -10.41
N GLU A 200 16.97 -11.97 -11.12
CA GLU A 200 18.23 -12.48 -10.54
C GLU A 200 18.89 -11.50 -9.53
N LYS A 201 18.36 -10.28 -9.42
CA LYS A 201 18.87 -9.24 -8.52
C LYS A 201 18.33 -9.32 -7.10
N GLY A 202 17.55 -10.36 -6.79
CA GLY A 202 17.09 -10.65 -5.43
C GLY A 202 15.93 -9.79 -4.94
N ASN A 203 15.25 -9.07 -5.83
CA ASN A 203 14.05 -8.33 -5.46
C ASN A 203 12.90 -9.30 -5.17
N THR A 204 12.70 -9.53 -3.91
CA THR A 204 11.66 -10.40 -3.37
C THR A 204 10.26 -9.85 -3.67
N TRP A 205 9.31 -10.76 -3.90
CA TRP A 205 7.87 -10.52 -3.87
C TRP A 205 7.35 -9.41 -4.82
N SER A 206 7.54 -9.63 -6.13
CA SER A 206 7.05 -8.71 -7.16
C SER A 206 5.56 -8.92 -7.51
N SER A 207 4.68 -9.02 -6.52
CA SER A 207 3.23 -9.27 -6.69
C SER A 207 2.57 -8.29 -7.67
N GLY A 208 3.00 -7.01 -7.67
CA GLY A 208 2.51 -6.03 -8.65
C GLY A 208 2.95 -6.31 -10.10
N LYS A 209 4.09 -7.01 -10.32
CA LYS A 209 4.50 -7.48 -11.66
C LYS A 209 3.63 -8.64 -12.10
N LEU A 210 3.34 -9.57 -11.19
CA LEU A 210 2.45 -10.71 -11.46
C LEU A 210 1.05 -10.24 -11.83
N MET A 211 0.46 -9.29 -11.09
CA MET A 211 -0.84 -8.71 -11.39
C MET A 211 -0.87 -8.05 -12.78
N GLY A 212 0.19 -7.32 -13.15
CA GLY A 212 0.33 -6.74 -14.49
C GLY A 212 0.42 -7.80 -15.59
N LEU A 213 1.16 -8.88 -15.37
CA LEU A 213 1.29 -9.99 -16.31
C LEU A 213 -0.03 -10.75 -16.49
N ALA A 214 -0.78 -10.96 -15.41
CA ALA A 214 -2.07 -11.66 -15.42
C ALA A 214 -3.12 -10.98 -16.30
N SER A 215 -3.04 -9.67 -16.53
CA SER A 215 -3.97 -8.96 -17.43
C SER A 215 -3.87 -9.40 -18.89
N TYR A 216 -2.77 -10.06 -19.28
CA TYR A 216 -2.54 -10.62 -20.60
C TYR A 216 -2.97 -12.10 -20.72
N ALA A 217 -3.49 -12.71 -19.65
CA ALA A 217 -3.89 -14.10 -19.65
C ALA A 217 -5.05 -14.36 -20.62
N ASN A 218 -5.01 -15.49 -21.30
CA ASN A 218 -6.15 -15.99 -22.06
C ASN A 218 -7.21 -16.52 -21.08
N LYS A 219 -8.32 -15.79 -20.95
CA LYS A 219 -9.41 -16.12 -20.01
C LYS A 219 -10.02 -17.51 -20.27
N ASP A 220 -10.15 -17.92 -21.54
CA ASP A 220 -10.66 -19.25 -21.91
C ASP A 220 -9.69 -20.36 -21.49
N TRP A 221 -8.38 -20.11 -21.56
CA TRP A 221 -7.39 -21.05 -21.08
C TRP A 221 -7.44 -21.18 -19.55
N VAL A 222 -7.48 -20.06 -18.84
CA VAL A 222 -7.59 -20.03 -17.37
C VAL A 222 -8.85 -20.74 -16.88
N SER A 223 -9.99 -20.51 -17.54
CA SER A 223 -11.29 -21.11 -17.15
C SER A 223 -11.37 -22.63 -17.31
N LYS A 224 -10.49 -23.23 -18.13
CA LYS A 224 -10.42 -24.69 -18.35
C LYS A 224 -9.64 -25.43 -17.25
N HIS A 225 -8.89 -24.70 -16.42
CA HIS A 225 -8.18 -25.30 -15.30
C HIS A 225 -9.07 -25.36 -14.05
N PRO A 226 -8.89 -26.36 -13.18
CA PRO A 226 -9.68 -26.48 -11.96
C PRO A 226 -9.42 -25.30 -11.02
N GLU A 227 -10.28 -25.12 -10.05
CA GLU A 227 -10.00 -24.33 -8.88
C GLU A 227 -9.14 -25.14 -7.91
N TYR A 228 -8.10 -24.53 -7.34
CA TYR A 228 -7.08 -25.27 -6.59
C TYR A 228 -7.30 -25.23 -5.09
N SER A 229 -7.81 -24.12 -4.56
CA SER A 229 -8.10 -24.00 -3.13
C SER A 229 -9.44 -24.61 -2.77
N ILE A 230 -9.54 -25.15 -1.55
CA ILE A 230 -10.78 -25.73 -1.02
C ILE A 230 -11.54 -24.64 -0.26
N ARG A 231 -12.77 -24.38 -0.68
CA ARG A 231 -13.65 -23.33 -0.11
C ARG A 231 -14.90 -24.00 0.43
N THR A 232 -15.05 -24.01 1.74
CA THR A 232 -16.26 -24.51 2.43
C THR A 232 -16.99 -23.36 3.11
N GLU A 233 -18.21 -23.58 3.55
CA GLU A 233 -19.00 -22.51 4.19
C GLU A 233 -18.27 -21.79 5.34
N ASN A 234 -17.46 -22.53 6.10
CA ASN A 234 -16.83 -22.04 7.31
C ASN A 234 -15.30 -22.12 7.31
N ASP A 235 -14.66 -22.48 6.20
CA ASP A 235 -13.21 -22.60 6.12
C ASP A 235 -12.68 -22.32 4.71
N LEU A 236 -11.42 -21.93 4.65
CA LEU A 236 -10.65 -21.73 3.45
C LEU A 236 -9.29 -22.43 3.59
N GLN A 237 -8.99 -23.35 2.68
CA GLN A 237 -7.71 -24.03 2.60
C GLN A 237 -7.03 -23.63 1.29
N VAL A 238 -5.95 -22.86 1.39
CA VAL A 238 -5.18 -22.38 0.25
C VAL A 238 -4.03 -23.32 -0.03
N THR A 239 -3.97 -23.85 -1.23
CA THR A 239 -2.92 -24.77 -1.68
C THR A 239 -2.13 -24.20 -2.85
N THR A 240 -0.81 -24.36 -2.85
CA THR A 240 0.09 -23.83 -3.89
C THR A 240 0.60 -24.92 -4.83
N GLU A 241 0.81 -26.13 -4.31
CA GLU A 241 1.40 -27.28 -5.02
C GLU A 241 0.69 -27.61 -6.34
N PRO A 242 -0.65 -27.76 -6.40
CA PRO A 242 -1.33 -28.14 -7.64
C PRO A 242 -1.12 -27.16 -8.79
N ILE A 243 -1.07 -25.84 -8.50
CA ILE A 243 -0.77 -24.84 -9.54
C ILE A 243 0.66 -25.00 -10.03
N MET A 244 1.61 -25.24 -9.11
CA MET A 244 3.01 -25.42 -9.48
C MET A 244 3.22 -26.71 -10.27
N GLU A 245 2.56 -27.81 -9.92
CA GLU A 245 2.62 -29.08 -10.67
C GLU A 245 2.04 -28.94 -12.09
N ASP A 246 0.86 -28.35 -12.21
CA ASP A 246 0.19 -28.12 -13.52
C ASP A 246 1.00 -27.20 -14.42
N THR A 247 1.85 -26.36 -13.83
CA THR A 247 2.61 -25.34 -14.56
C THR A 247 4.11 -25.66 -14.69
N VAL A 248 4.59 -26.75 -14.10
CA VAL A 248 6.02 -27.14 -14.15
C VAL A 248 6.55 -27.29 -15.57
N ASN A 249 5.70 -27.68 -16.51
CA ASN A 249 6.04 -27.92 -17.92
C ASN A 249 5.56 -26.78 -18.86
N TYR A 250 5.13 -25.63 -18.31
CA TYR A 250 4.72 -24.52 -19.18
C TYR A 250 5.91 -23.97 -19.98
N LYS A 251 5.62 -23.49 -21.19
CA LYS A 251 6.63 -22.83 -22.03
C LYS A 251 7.04 -21.50 -21.41
N SER A 252 8.32 -21.17 -21.53
CA SER A 252 8.87 -19.92 -20.97
C SER A 252 8.53 -18.66 -21.81
N ASP A 253 7.67 -18.80 -22.86
CA ASP A 253 7.20 -17.66 -23.64
C ASP A 253 6.24 -16.76 -22.83
N PHE A 254 6.10 -15.53 -23.31
CA PHE A 254 5.29 -14.50 -22.62
C PHE A 254 3.84 -14.92 -22.38
N GLN A 255 3.17 -15.49 -23.41
CA GLN A 255 1.75 -15.86 -23.30
C GLN A 255 1.54 -16.99 -22.30
N SER A 256 2.41 -18.00 -22.28
CA SER A 256 2.36 -19.09 -21.31
C SER A 256 2.55 -18.57 -19.89
N LYS A 257 3.52 -17.68 -19.67
CA LYS A 257 3.72 -17.02 -18.36
C LYS A 257 2.49 -16.19 -17.95
N ALA A 258 1.89 -15.44 -18.87
CA ALA A 258 0.69 -14.65 -18.61
C ALA A 258 -0.50 -15.55 -18.22
N ASN A 259 -0.67 -16.68 -18.90
CA ASN A 259 -1.73 -17.63 -18.61
C ASN A 259 -1.60 -18.22 -17.19
N VAL A 260 -0.39 -18.63 -16.80
CA VAL A 260 -0.11 -19.11 -15.43
C VAL A 260 -0.32 -18.01 -14.39
N ALA A 261 0.11 -16.77 -14.69
CA ALA A 261 -0.18 -15.63 -13.84
C ALA A 261 -1.70 -15.41 -13.66
N GLY A 262 -2.49 -15.68 -14.69
CA GLY A 262 -3.95 -15.67 -14.65
C GLY A 262 -4.54 -16.70 -13.68
N LEU A 263 -3.93 -17.89 -13.53
CA LEU A 263 -4.37 -18.88 -12.54
C LEU A 263 -4.16 -18.36 -11.11
N TYR A 264 -2.97 -17.83 -10.81
CA TYR A 264 -2.69 -17.25 -9.50
C TYR A 264 -3.61 -16.06 -9.20
N GLN A 265 -3.89 -15.20 -10.21
CA GLN A 265 -4.80 -14.08 -10.05
C GLN A 265 -6.23 -14.56 -9.75
N ARG A 266 -6.72 -15.56 -10.46
CA ARG A 266 -8.04 -16.16 -10.22
C ARG A 266 -8.16 -16.72 -8.80
N GLU A 267 -7.16 -17.48 -8.33
CA GLU A 267 -7.17 -18.04 -6.97
C GLU A 267 -7.12 -16.93 -5.92
N GLN A 268 -6.31 -15.88 -6.13
CA GLN A 268 -6.28 -14.70 -5.27
C GLN A 268 -7.67 -14.07 -5.14
N GLU A 269 -8.36 -13.85 -6.26
CA GLU A 269 -9.68 -13.25 -6.33
C GLU A 269 -10.75 -14.12 -5.64
N LEU A 270 -10.78 -15.40 -5.96
CA LEU A 270 -11.78 -16.35 -5.43
C LEU A 270 -11.58 -16.57 -3.93
N ASN A 271 -10.34 -16.72 -3.46
CA ASN A 271 -10.03 -16.94 -2.05
C ASN A 271 -10.38 -15.69 -1.21
N SER A 272 -9.99 -14.51 -1.68
CA SER A 272 -10.30 -13.25 -0.99
C SER A 272 -11.80 -12.99 -0.93
N LEU A 273 -12.52 -13.20 -2.04
CA LEU A 273 -13.98 -13.06 -2.06
C LEU A 273 -14.65 -14.09 -1.15
N HIS A 274 -14.14 -15.33 -1.09
CA HIS A 274 -14.65 -16.35 -0.19
C HIS A 274 -14.50 -15.95 1.28
N LEU A 275 -13.31 -15.45 1.66
CA LEU A 275 -13.05 -14.96 3.02
C LEU A 275 -13.99 -13.80 3.40
N VAL A 276 -14.27 -12.90 2.45
CA VAL A 276 -15.24 -11.80 2.63
C VAL A 276 -16.68 -12.32 2.76
N LYS A 277 -17.06 -13.37 2.02
CA LYS A 277 -18.37 -14.05 2.19
C LYS A 277 -18.49 -14.70 3.57
N MET A 278 -17.46 -15.41 4.03
CA MET A 278 -17.42 -15.97 5.38
C MET A 278 -17.64 -14.87 6.42
N ALA A 279 -16.93 -13.73 6.29
CA ALA A 279 -17.07 -12.59 7.19
C ALA A 279 -18.51 -12.06 7.24
N LYS A 280 -19.18 -11.93 6.09
CA LYS A 280 -20.61 -11.54 6.02
C LYS A 280 -21.51 -12.54 6.71
N ASN A 281 -21.33 -13.83 6.43
CA ASN A 281 -22.16 -14.89 6.99
C ASN A 281 -22.01 -14.99 8.52
N MET A 282 -20.78 -14.87 9.04
CA MET A 282 -20.49 -14.99 10.47
C MET A 282 -20.95 -13.77 11.28
N THR A 283 -20.98 -12.56 10.67
CA THR A 283 -21.23 -11.32 11.44
C THR A 283 -22.51 -10.60 11.08
N ASN A 284 -22.99 -10.80 9.86
CA ASN A 284 -24.12 -10.08 9.25
C ASN A 284 -23.98 -8.54 9.29
N MET A 285 -22.76 -8.01 9.43
CA MET A 285 -22.50 -6.58 9.45
C MET A 285 -22.69 -5.94 8.08
N ASP A 286 -22.96 -4.63 8.05
CA ASP A 286 -23.16 -3.85 6.81
C ASP A 286 -21.86 -3.21 6.30
N ASN A 287 -20.88 -2.98 7.18
CA ASN A 287 -19.62 -2.33 6.86
C ASN A 287 -18.47 -3.33 6.87
N LEU A 288 -17.63 -3.25 5.84
CA LEU A 288 -16.44 -4.07 5.64
C LEU A 288 -15.18 -3.19 5.63
N CYS A 289 -14.17 -3.59 6.37
CA CYS A 289 -12.79 -3.13 6.20
C CYS A 289 -11.93 -4.32 5.76
N VAL A 290 -11.05 -4.13 4.77
CA VAL A 290 -10.09 -5.14 4.34
C VAL A 290 -8.67 -4.60 4.43
N VAL A 291 -7.72 -5.47 4.79
CA VAL A 291 -6.32 -5.12 5.01
C VAL A 291 -5.41 -6.35 4.93
N GLY A 292 -4.11 -6.15 4.81
CA GLY A 292 -3.09 -7.13 4.50
C GLY A 292 -2.66 -7.01 3.04
N GLY A 293 -1.44 -7.43 2.71
CA GLY A 293 -0.83 -7.29 1.39
C GLY A 293 -1.69 -7.82 0.23
N SER A 294 -2.52 -8.82 0.49
CA SER A 294 -3.47 -9.39 -0.48
C SER A 294 -4.46 -8.37 -1.03
N PHE A 295 -4.85 -7.37 -0.25
CA PHE A 295 -5.82 -6.33 -0.65
C PHE A 295 -5.17 -5.10 -1.32
N LEU A 296 -3.87 -5.13 -1.61
CA LEU A 296 -3.27 -4.27 -2.63
C LEU A 296 -3.62 -4.70 -4.06
N ASN A 297 -4.22 -5.89 -4.20
CA ASN A 297 -4.74 -6.39 -5.48
C ASN A 297 -6.06 -5.70 -5.82
N CYS A 298 -5.99 -4.72 -6.72
CA CYS A 298 -7.12 -3.87 -7.06
C CYS A 298 -8.25 -4.60 -7.82
N ASN A 299 -7.94 -5.69 -8.53
CA ASN A 299 -8.95 -6.52 -9.20
C ASN A 299 -9.79 -7.30 -8.17
N THR A 300 -9.14 -7.83 -7.13
CA THR A 300 -9.81 -8.43 -5.98
C THR A 300 -10.77 -7.45 -5.31
N ASN A 301 -10.33 -6.21 -5.12
CA ASN A 301 -11.14 -5.17 -4.46
C ASN A 301 -12.36 -4.78 -5.33
N GLU A 302 -12.19 -4.68 -6.65
CA GLU A 302 -13.31 -4.49 -7.57
C GLU A 302 -14.34 -5.63 -7.45
N LEU A 303 -13.88 -6.88 -7.46
CA LEU A 303 -14.74 -8.05 -7.32
C LEU A 303 -15.53 -8.04 -6.01
N ILE A 304 -14.90 -7.63 -4.90
CA ILE A 304 -15.57 -7.48 -3.60
C ILE A 304 -16.68 -6.43 -3.69
N LEU A 305 -16.42 -5.27 -4.29
CA LEU A 305 -17.44 -4.23 -4.47
C LEU A 305 -18.60 -4.68 -5.38
N GLN A 306 -18.28 -5.36 -6.49
CA GLN A 306 -19.28 -5.88 -7.43
C GLN A 306 -20.16 -6.96 -6.80
N SER A 307 -19.66 -7.68 -5.78
CA SER A 307 -20.43 -8.71 -5.06
C SER A 307 -21.63 -8.15 -4.29
N LYS A 308 -21.60 -6.85 -3.95
CA LYS A 308 -22.64 -6.14 -3.17
C LYS A 308 -22.99 -6.82 -1.84
N LEU A 309 -22.06 -7.59 -1.27
CA LEU A 309 -22.25 -8.27 0.02
C LEU A 309 -22.38 -7.29 1.18
N PHE A 310 -21.69 -6.16 1.10
CA PHE A 310 -21.68 -5.11 2.12
C PHE A 310 -22.24 -3.80 1.55
N LYS A 311 -22.86 -3.00 2.41
CA LYS A 311 -23.34 -1.67 2.03
C LYS A 311 -22.19 -0.70 1.82
N ASN A 312 -21.18 -0.77 2.71
CA ASN A 312 -20.01 0.08 2.67
C ASN A 312 -18.74 -0.77 2.79
N SER A 313 -17.70 -0.40 2.06
CA SER A 313 -16.40 -1.07 2.10
C SER A 313 -15.28 -0.04 2.16
N TYR A 314 -14.30 -0.26 3.03
CA TYR A 314 -13.11 0.56 3.18
C TYR A 314 -11.86 -0.25 2.85
N PHE A 315 -10.99 0.34 2.02
CA PHE A 315 -9.71 -0.21 1.59
C PHE A 315 -8.60 0.72 2.05
N LEU A 316 -7.77 0.26 2.99
CA LEU A 316 -6.71 1.07 3.58
C LEU A 316 -5.61 1.39 2.55
N PRO A 317 -5.13 2.65 2.41
CA PRO A 317 -4.04 2.99 1.48
C PRO A 317 -2.74 2.18 1.73
N PRO A 318 -2.18 2.12 2.95
CA PRO A 318 -1.09 1.21 3.30
C PRO A 318 -1.65 -0.16 3.76
N ALA A 319 -2.32 -0.90 2.85
CA ALA A 319 -2.89 -2.19 3.22
C ALA A 319 -1.83 -3.26 3.52
N ASP A 320 -0.60 -3.08 3.04
CA ASP A 320 0.56 -3.91 3.37
C ASP A 320 1.11 -3.62 4.77
N ASP A 321 2.20 -4.26 5.12
CA ASP A 321 2.84 -4.13 6.44
C ASP A 321 3.21 -2.68 6.79
N SER A 322 3.37 -1.79 5.83
CA SER A 322 3.62 -0.37 6.13
C SER A 322 2.49 0.27 6.94
N GLY A 323 1.27 -0.26 6.85
CA GLY A 323 0.12 0.17 7.64
C GLY A 323 0.06 -0.39 9.06
N VAL A 324 0.85 -1.41 9.39
CA VAL A 324 0.91 -2.01 10.74
C VAL A 324 1.30 -0.98 11.79
N THR A 325 2.18 -0.04 11.44
CA THR A 325 2.60 1.05 12.33
C THR A 325 1.46 1.96 12.75
N LEU A 326 0.49 2.21 11.86
CA LEU A 326 -0.75 2.94 12.16
C LEU A 326 -1.58 2.18 13.21
N GLY A 327 -1.73 0.86 13.02
CA GLY A 327 -2.47 0.01 13.95
C GLY A 327 -1.84 -0.03 15.33
N CYS A 328 -0.51 -0.14 15.40
CA CYS A 328 0.24 -0.05 16.66
C CYS A 328 0.00 1.30 17.36
N ALA A 329 0.06 2.41 16.62
CA ALA A 329 -0.16 3.74 17.16
C ALA A 329 -1.61 3.97 17.63
N PHE A 330 -2.60 3.51 16.88
CA PHE A 330 -4.02 3.57 17.27
C PHE A 330 -4.29 2.74 18.53
N TYR A 331 -3.79 1.50 18.58
CA TYR A 331 -3.94 0.64 19.75
C TYR A 331 -3.35 1.30 21.00
N GLY A 332 -2.12 1.79 20.92
CA GLY A 332 -1.46 2.47 22.03
C GLY A 332 -2.19 3.74 22.47
N SER A 333 -2.71 4.53 21.54
CA SER A 333 -3.56 5.68 21.84
C SER A 333 -4.83 5.29 22.58
N THR A 334 -5.46 4.19 22.19
CA THR A 334 -6.64 3.67 22.86
C THR A 334 -6.34 3.27 24.30
N LEU A 335 -5.18 2.63 24.54
CA LEU A 335 -4.71 2.30 25.90
C LEU A 335 -4.47 3.56 26.75
N LEU A 336 -3.83 4.59 26.17
CA LEU A 336 -3.47 5.82 26.89
C LEU A 336 -4.69 6.70 27.23
N THR A 337 -5.69 6.73 26.37
CA THR A 337 -6.84 7.63 26.49
C THR A 337 -8.08 6.96 27.08
N GLY A 338 -8.15 5.63 27.06
CA GLY A 338 -9.36 4.87 27.36
C GLY A 338 -10.51 5.13 26.38
N LYS A 339 -10.22 5.80 25.26
CA LYS A 339 -11.19 6.17 24.22
C LYS A 339 -10.70 5.69 22.87
N THR A 340 -11.62 5.19 22.08
CA THR A 340 -11.36 4.93 20.68
C THR A 340 -11.36 6.25 19.90
N HIS A 341 -10.39 6.43 19.04
CA HIS A 341 -10.37 7.61 18.16
C HIS A 341 -11.48 7.50 17.12
N GLN A 342 -12.08 8.63 16.76
CA GLN A 342 -13.16 8.67 15.78
C GLN A 342 -12.78 9.65 14.66
N ASN A 343 -12.48 9.11 13.49
CA ASN A 343 -12.46 9.92 12.29
C ASN A 343 -13.91 10.17 11.83
N THR A 344 -14.24 11.39 11.49
CA THR A 344 -15.52 11.74 10.85
C THR A 344 -15.49 11.47 9.35
N GLU A 345 -14.30 11.34 8.80
CA GLU A 345 -14.02 11.07 7.39
C GLU A 345 -12.94 9.99 7.26
N TRP A 346 -12.77 9.45 6.07
CA TRP A 346 -11.66 8.56 5.78
C TRP A 346 -10.32 9.24 6.00
N MET A 347 -9.38 8.53 6.60
CA MET A 347 -8.07 9.09 6.91
C MET A 347 -7.35 9.58 5.63
N THR A 348 -6.76 10.79 5.72
CA THR A 348 -5.89 11.27 4.65
C THR A 348 -4.68 10.34 4.46
N PRO A 349 -4.26 10.05 3.22
CA PRO A 349 -3.05 9.26 2.99
C PRO A 349 -1.76 10.07 3.16
N TYR A 350 -1.82 11.41 3.23
CA TYR A 350 -0.67 12.32 3.18
C TYR A 350 -0.09 12.54 4.58
N LEU A 351 0.55 11.50 5.12
CA LEU A 351 1.01 11.42 6.51
C LEU A 351 2.50 11.70 6.70
N GLY A 352 3.26 11.88 5.63
CA GLY A 352 4.66 12.28 5.71
C GLY A 352 4.84 13.74 6.11
N LYS A 353 6.09 14.13 6.38
CA LYS A 353 6.46 15.51 6.72
C LYS A 353 6.20 16.46 5.54
N THR A 354 5.69 17.65 5.85
CA THR A 354 5.72 18.79 4.93
C THR A 354 7.00 19.58 5.14
N TYR A 355 7.70 19.89 4.05
CA TYR A 355 8.97 20.60 4.09
C TYR A 355 8.76 22.12 4.04
N SER A 356 9.45 22.85 4.90
CA SER A 356 9.46 24.31 4.89
C SER A 356 10.24 24.87 3.70
N ASP A 357 9.97 26.12 3.32
CA ASP A 357 10.75 26.85 2.30
C ASP A 357 12.25 26.84 2.61
N GLN A 358 12.63 26.93 3.89
CA GLN A 358 14.04 26.90 4.30
C GLN A 358 14.68 25.53 4.00
N GLU A 359 14.01 24.44 4.30
CA GLU A 359 14.48 23.08 4.04
C GLU A 359 14.57 22.81 2.53
N ILE A 360 13.56 23.23 1.76
CA ILE A 360 13.56 23.11 0.29
C ILE A 360 14.74 23.88 -0.30
N ASN A 361 14.97 25.14 0.13
CA ASN A 361 16.10 25.93 -0.35
C ASN A 361 17.44 25.31 0.02
N LEU A 362 17.58 24.78 1.24
CA LEU A 362 18.80 24.09 1.66
C LEU A 362 19.13 22.89 0.76
N ASP A 363 18.13 22.13 0.36
CA ASP A 363 18.31 21.00 -0.57
C ASP A 363 18.63 21.47 -1.99
N ILE A 364 18.00 22.54 -2.47
CA ILE A 364 18.29 23.17 -3.76
C ILE A 364 19.76 23.59 -3.86
N THR A 365 20.35 24.17 -2.82
CA THR A 365 21.75 24.64 -2.83
C THR A 365 22.79 23.53 -3.03
N LYS A 366 22.41 22.26 -2.82
CA LYS A 366 23.29 21.11 -3.03
C LYS A 366 23.52 20.79 -4.52
N PHE A 367 22.78 21.45 -5.42
CA PHE A 367 22.86 21.21 -6.87
C PHE A 367 23.31 22.49 -7.61
N ASN A 368 24.29 22.36 -8.51
CA ASN A 368 24.84 23.47 -9.30
C ASN A 368 24.42 23.43 -10.79
N ASN A 369 23.83 22.33 -11.25
CA ASN A 369 23.43 22.08 -12.62
C ASN A 369 21.91 22.20 -12.86
N ILE A 370 21.23 23.00 -12.06
CA ILE A 370 19.80 23.25 -12.12
C ILE A 370 19.49 24.75 -12.32
N LYS A 371 18.33 25.01 -12.95
CA LYS A 371 17.66 26.32 -12.93
C LYS A 371 16.47 26.24 -12.01
N VAL A 372 16.28 27.27 -11.19
CA VAL A 372 15.20 27.34 -10.19
C VAL A 372 14.39 28.60 -10.44
N SER A 373 13.07 28.44 -10.40
CA SER A 373 12.11 29.53 -10.41
C SER A 373 11.12 29.32 -9.26
N ARG A 374 10.63 30.39 -8.67
CA ARG A 374 9.57 30.36 -7.67
C ARG A 374 8.35 31.10 -8.20
N LEU A 375 7.20 30.47 -8.20
CA LEU A 375 5.95 31.02 -8.71
C LEU A 375 4.89 31.04 -7.59
N THR A 376 3.76 31.68 -7.84
CA THR A 376 2.57 31.47 -7.02
C THR A 376 2.00 30.07 -7.30
N GLU A 377 1.23 29.53 -6.37
CA GLU A 377 0.59 28.23 -6.53
C GLU A 377 -0.22 28.15 -7.84
N GLU A 378 -0.97 29.20 -8.15
CA GLU A 378 -1.75 29.28 -9.38
C GLU A 378 -0.88 29.17 -10.65
N LYS A 379 0.17 29.98 -10.74
CA LYS A 379 1.10 29.94 -11.88
C LYS A 379 1.86 28.62 -11.96
N SER A 380 2.18 28.02 -10.81
CA SER A 380 2.85 26.73 -10.75
C SER A 380 1.96 25.60 -11.30
N THR A 381 0.68 25.56 -10.90
CA THR A 381 -0.27 24.55 -11.42
C THR A 381 -0.56 24.76 -12.92
N GLN A 382 -0.71 26.00 -13.38
CA GLN A 382 -0.89 26.32 -14.80
C GLN A 382 0.30 25.90 -15.63
N LEU A 383 1.53 26.19 -15.20
CA LEU A 383 2.74 25.80 -15.90
C LEU A 383 2.93 24.28 -15.91
N ALA A 384 2.62 23.58 -14.81
CA ALA A 384 2.65 22.13 -14.77
C ALA A 384 1.65 21.51 -15.76
N ALA A 385 0.41 22.02 -15.80
CA ALA A 385 -0.61 21.60 -16.77
C ALA A 385 -0.18 21.88 -18.23
N GLN A 386 0.45 23.02 -18.48
CA GLN A 386 1.00 23.34 -19.80
C GLN A 386 2.10 22.30 -20.19
N TYR A 387 3.05 22.01 -19.32
CA TYR A 387 4.08 21.02 -19.62
C TYR A 387 3.49 19.63 -19.90
N LEU A 388 2.47 19.21 -19.15
CA LEU A 388 1.77 17.97 -19.42
C LEU A 388 1.07 18.00 -20.79
N SER A 389 0.41 19.09 -21.15
CA SER A 389 -0.25 19.24 -22.46
C SER A 389 0.73 19.19 -23.64
N GLU A 390 1.97 19.61 -23.41
CA GLU A 390 3.10 19.52 -24.34
C GLU A 390 3.80 18.14 -24.34
N ASN A 391 3.20 17.14 -23.70
CA ASN A 391 3.75 15.78 -23.52
C ASN A 391 5.10 15.73 -22.76
N LYS A 392 5.36 16.68 -21.87
CA LYS A 392 6.51 16.63 -20.97
C LYS A 392 6.17 15.75 -19.76
N VAL A 393 7.13 14.97 -19.29
CA VAL A 393 7.00 14.19 -18.06
C VAL A 393 7.60 14.98 -16.91
N ILE A 394 6.81 15.21 -15.85
CA ILE A 394 7.23 16.03 -14.72
C ILE A 394 7.20 15.24 -13.42
N GLY A 395 8.08 15.63 -12.48
CA GLY A 395 7.98 15.26 -11.06
C GLY A 395 7.08 16.25 -10.34
N TRP A 396 6.17 15.73 -9.50
CA TRP A 396 5.26 16.50 -8.68
C TRP A 396 5.45 16.13 -7.22
N PHE A 397 5.95 17.09 -6.45
CA PHE A 397 6.26 16.96 -5.04
C PHE A 397 5.53 18.06 -4.26
N ASN A 398 4.56 17.68 -3.40
CA ASN A 398 3.71 18.63 -2.71
C ASN A 398 3.36 18.14 -1.30
N GLY A 399 3.38 19.03 -0.30
CA GLY A 399 3.00 18.70 1.07
C GLY A 399 3.64 17.42 1.63
N GLY A 400 2.95 16.73 2.53
CA GLY A 400 3.37 15.45 3.09
C GLY A 400 3.29 14.29 2.10
N SER A 401 4.23 13.34 2.20
CA SER A 401 4.20 12.14 1.36
C SER A 401 3.05 11.20 1.71
N GLU A 402 2.63 10.40 0.74
CA GLU A 402 1.60 9.39 0.92
C GLU A 402 2.10 8.23 1.79
N SER A 403 1.28 7.75 2.72
CA SER A 403 1.45 6.47 3.39
C SER A 403 1.01 5.33 2.46
N GLY A 404 1.83 4.28 2.36
CA GLY A 404 1.58 3.15 1.47
C GLY A 404 2.35 3.19 0.15
N PRO A 405 2.19 2.16 -0.71
CA PRO A 405 3.03 1.94 -1.89
C PRO A 405 2.58 2.73 -3.13
N ARG A 406 1.46 3.48 -3.06
CA ARG A 406 0.90 4.20 -4.20
C ARG A 406 1.25 5.69 -4.14
N ALA A 407 1.60 6.29 -5.29
CA ALA A 407 1.68 7.74 -5.43
C ALA A 407 0.27 8.28 -5.69
N LEU A 408 -0.15 9.24 -4.89
CA LEU A 408 -1.52 9.77 -4.87
C LEU A 408 -1.57 11.29 -5.12
N GLY A 409 -0.53 11.84 -5.75
CA GLY A 409 -0.47 13.24 -6.13
C GLY A 409 0.40 14.12 -5.23
N ASN A 410 1.18 13.54 -4.30
CA ASN A 410 2.15 14.29 -3.50
C ASN A 410 3.59 13.87 -3.76
N ARG A 411 3.83 12.64 -4.21
CA ARG A 411 5.14 12.13 -4.65
C ARG A 411 4.95 11.38 -5.97
N SER A 412 4.62 12.12 -7.03
CA SER A 412 4.15 11.56 -8.31
C SER A 412 5.05 11.96 -9.48
N ILE A 413 5.21 11.05 -10.42
CA ILE A 413 5.59 11.37 -11.80
C ILE A 413 4.28 11.45 -12.58
N LEU A 414 4.08 12.60 -13.26
CA LEU A 414 2.86 12.90 -14.00
C LEU A 414 3.16 13.01 -15.50
N ALA A 415 2.20 12.57 -16.32
CA ALA A 415 2.29 12.66 -17.78
C ALA A 415 0.90 12.76 -18.43
N ASN A 416 0.89 13.09 -19.72
CA ASN A 416 -0.33 13.12 -20.54
C ASN A 416 -0.77 11.69 -20.88
N PRO A 417 -2.01 11.27 -20.58
CA PRO A 417 -2.49 9.92 -20.84
C PRO A 417 -2.94 9.68 -22.30
N SER A 418 -2.94 10.68 -23.16
CA SER A 418 -3.57 10.61 -24.49
C SER A 418 -2.80 9.77 -25.52
N SER A 419 -1.62 9.25 -25.19
CA SER A 419 -0.80 8.49 -26.13
C SER A 419 -0.15 7.24 -25.52
N LYS A 420 -0.20 6.10 -26.25
CA LYS A 420 0.48 4.85 -25.85
C LYS A 420 2.00 4.98 -25.79
N TRP A 421 2.61 5.79 -26.65
CA TRP A 421 4.06 5.97 -26.64
C TRP A 421 4.56 6.51 -25.29
N MET A 422 3.72 7.23 -24.55
CA MET A 422 4.06 7.71 -23.21
C MET A 422 4.31 6.56 -22.23
N VAL A 423 3.54 5.46 -22.35
CA VAL A 423 3.74 4.24 -21.56
C VAL A 423 5.11 3.61 -21.87
N GLU A 424 5.43 3.48 -23.14
CA GLU A 424 6.70 2.93 -23.61
C GLU A 424 7.86 3.81 -23.11
N TYR A 425 7.76 5.13 -23.30
CA TYR A 425 8.78 6.08 -22.88
C TYR A 425 9.03 6.04 -21.37
N ILE A 426 7.97 6.08 -20.56
CA ILE A 426 8.14 6.07 -19.09
C ILE A 426 8.67 4.71 -18.63
N ASN A 427 8.22 3.59 -19.19
CA ASN A 427 8.71 2.27 -18.81
C ASN A 427 10.17 2.05 -19.22
N SER A 428 10.58 2.44 -20.46
CA SER A 428 11.94 2.21 -20.97
C SER A 428 12.95 3.23 -20.43
N GLU A 429 12.63 4.53 -20.47
CA GLU A 429 13.62 5.58 -20.20
C GLU A 429 13.67 5.98 -18.70
N ILE A 430 12.50 6.06 -18.05
CA ILE A 430 12.40 6.58 -16.68
C ILE A 430 12.43 5.45 -15.65
N LYS A 431 11.55 4.45 -15.83
CA LYS A 431 11.40 3.34 -14.89
C LYS A 431 12.31 2.16 -15.15
N LYS A 432 12.82 2.01 -16.36
CA LYS A 432 13.66 0.89 -16.83
C LYS A 432 13.11 -0.47 -16.35
N ARG A 433 11.84 -0.70 -16.67
CA ARG A 433 11.08 -1.86 -16.20
C ARG A 433 10.33 -2.52 -17.34
N GLU A 434 9.66 -3.61 -17.05
CA GLU A 434 8.94 -4.43 -18.02
C GLU A 434 7.87 -3.62 -18.77
N TRP A 435 7.83 -3.75 -20.08
CA TRP A 435 6.96 -3.01 -21.00
C TRP A 435 5.47 -3.20 -20.73
N TYR A 436 5.09 -4.37 -20.22
CA TYR A 436 3.68 -4.73 -19.94
C TYR A 436 3.13 -4.09 -18.67
N ARG A 437 3.93 -3.43 -17.87
CA ARG A 437 3.45 -2.81 -16.61
C ARG A 437 2.61 -1.58 -16.93
N PRO A 438 1.34 -1.56 -16.48
CA PRO A 438 0.43 -0.45 -16.74
C PRO A 438 0.72 0.76 -15.85
N PHE A 439 0.13 1.90 -16.23
CA PHE A 439 0.05 3.10 -15.42
C PHE A 439 -1.39 3.38 -15.00
N ALA A 440 -1.54 4.16 -13.93
CA ALA A 440 -2.79 4.52 -13.32
C ALA A 440 -3.16 5.98 -13.60
N PRO A 441 -4.44 6.32 -13.78
CA PRO A 441 -4.90 7.70 -13.84
C PRO A 441 -5.24 8.27 -12.47
N SER A 442 -5.04 9.58 -12.32
CA SER A 442 -5.77 10.41 -11.36
C SER A 442 -6.80 11.24 -12.12
N VAL A 443 -8.04 11.21 -11.68
CA VAL A 443 -9.20 11.80 -12.36
C VAL A 443 -9.94 12.75 -11.42
N LEU A 444 -10.50 13.84 -11.95
CA LEU A 444 -11.46 14.67 -11.20
C LEU A 444 -12.67 13.82 -10.81
N PHE A 445 -13.03 13.82 -9.52
CA PHE A 445 -14.10 12.97 -9.00
C PHE A 445 -15.42 13.15 -9.74
N GLU A 446 -15.82 14.38 -10.02
CA GLU A 446 -17.06 14.72 -10.74
C GLU A 446 -17.08 14.28 -12.22
N GLU A 447 -15.90 13.95 -12.78
CA GLU A 447 -15.77 13.50 -14.17
C GLU A 447 -15.62 11.96 -14.30
N GLN A 448 -15.35 11.26 -13.19
CA GLN A 448 -15.01 9.85 -13.21
C GLN A 448 -16.11 8.96 -13.80
N SER A 449 -17.39 9.25 -13.48
CA SER A 449 -18.55 8.49 -13.97
C SER A 449 -18.74 8.59 -15.49
N LYS A 450 -18.16 9.59 -16.15
CA LYS A 450 -18.16 9.69 -17.61
C LYS A 450 -17.13 8.77 -18.27
N ILE A 451 -16.08 8.40 -17.52
CA ILE A 451 -14.89 7.69 -18.02
C ILE A 451 -14.91 6.20 -17.66
N PHE A 452 -15.35 5.88 -16.44
CA PHE A 452 -15.29 4.54 -15.86
C PHE A 452 -16.69 3.96 -15.64
N GLU A 453 -16.78 2.62 -15.73
CA GLU A 453 -18.04 1.91 -15.52
C GLU A 453 -18.45 1.89 -14.04
N LEU A 454 -17.49 1.68 -13.13
CA LEU A 454 -17.74 1.66 -11.69
C LEU A 454 -17.62 3.09 -11.13
N ASP A 455 -18.75 3.66 -10.69
CA ASP A 455 -18.79 5.00 -10.12
C ASP A 455 -18.74 4.93 -8.59
N VAL A 456 -17.56 4.65 -8.05
CA VAL A 456 -17.28 4.66 -6.61
C VAL A 456 -16.10 5.57 -6.31
N TYR A 457 -16.13 6.23 -5.16
CA TYR A 457 -15.02 7.03 -4.68
C TYR A 457 -13.80 6.15 -4.39
N SER A 458 -12.72 6.34 -5.15
CA SER A 458 -11.47 5.56 -5.08
C SER A 458 -10.26 6.48 -4.88
N PRO A 459 -10.06 7.04 -3.68
CA PRO A 459 -9.00 8.04 -3.46
C PRO A 459 -7.59 7.44 -3.41
N TYR A 460 -7.45 6.11 -3.30
CA TYR A 460 -6.21 5.44 -2.96
C TYR A 460 -5.62 4.53 -4.05
N MET A 461 -6.17 4.55 -5.27
CA MET A 461 -5.73 3.65 -6.36
C MET A 461 -5.78 2.16 -5.99
N LEU A 462 -6.79 1.73 -5.25
CA LEU A 462 -6.95 0.34 -4.81
C LEU A 462 -8.11 -0.39 -5.51
N ILE A 463 -8.72 0.24 -6.50
CA ILE A 463 -9.87 -0.32 -7.25
C ILE A 463 -9.58 -0.20 -8.73
N THR A 464 -9.80 -1.28 -9.47
CA THR A 464 -9.87 -1.28 -10.94
C THR A 464 -11.31 -1.15 -11.40
N THR A 465 -11.48 -0.76 -12.66
CA THR A 465 -12.77 -0.77 -13.34
C THR A 465 -12.58 -0.71 -14.85
N SER A 466 -13.56 -1.11 -15.61
CA SER A 466 -13.54 -0.98 -17.07
C SER A 466 -13.59 0.50 -17.49
N VAL A 467 -12.79 0.83 -18.51
CA VAL A 467 -12.84 2.12 -19.19
C VAL A 467 -13.98 2.08 -20.21
N LYS A 468 -14.84 3.09 -20.22
CA LYS A 468 -15.95 3.18 -21.18
C LYS A 468 -15.44 3.24 -22.62
N PRO A 469 -16.16 2.62 -23.59
CA PRO A 469 -15.69 2.49 -24.97
C PRO A 469 -15.23 3.81 -25.59
N GLU A 470 -15.96 4.90 -25.38
CA GLU A 470 -15.68 6.22 -25.94
C GLU A 470 -14.46 6.93 -25.33
N TRP A 471 -13.86 6.35 -24.26
CA TRP A 471 -12.68 6.89 -23.59
C TRP A 471 -11.41 6.07 -23.84
N LYS A 472 -11.51 4.83 -24.31
CA LYS A 472 -10.35 3.94 -24.50
C LYS A 472 -9.26 4.55 -25.39
N ASP A 473 -9.68 5.22 -26.47
CA ASP A 473 -8.76 5.85 -27.42
C ASP A 473 -8.35 7.27 -26.99
N LYS A 474 -9.05 7.89 -26.04
CA LYS A 474 -8.71 9.22 -25.52
C LYS A 474 -7.62 9.15 -24.44
N ILE A 475 -7.60 8.05 -23.65
CA ILE A 475 -6.66 7.88 -22.53
C ILE A 475 -5.90 6.53 -22.60
N PRO A 476 -5.34 6.18 -23.77
CA PRO A 476 -4.69 4.88 -23.95
C PRO A 476 -3.47 4.68 -23.06
N GLY A 477 -2.85 5.76 -22.56
CA GLY A 477 -1.71 5.71 -21.65
C GLY A 477 -2.02 5.19 -20.24
N VAL A 478 -3.30 5.13 -19.88
CA VAL A 478 -3.78 4.64 -18.57
C VAL A 478 -4.91 3.60 -18.71
N THR A 479 -5.17 3.14 -19.91
CA THR A 479 -6.05 2.02 -20.22
C THR A 479 -5.19 0.75 -20.34
N HIS A 480 -5.45 -0.24 -19.49
CA HIS A 480 -4.72 -1.51 -19.48
C HIS A 480 -5.03 -2.36 -20.72
N PHE A 481 -4.30 -3.45 -20.89
CA PHE A 481 -4.48 -4.35 -22.04
C PHE A 481 -5.89 -4.97 -22.07
N ASP A 482 -6.46 -5.27 -20.91
CA ASP A 482 -7.81 -5.83 -20.73
C ASP A 482 -8.92 -4.76 -20.68
N TYR A 483 -8.59 -3.51 -21.05
CA TYR A 483 -9.46 -2.33 -21.00
C TYR A 483 -9.92 -1.89 -19.62
N THR A 484 -9.27 -2.37 -18.58
CA THR A 484 -9.46 -1.84 -17.22
C THR A 484 -8.55 -0.66 -16.93
N SER A 485 -8.77 0.02 -15.81
CA SER A 485 -7.91 1.07 -15.28
C SER A 485 -8.01 1.12 -13.77
N ARG A 486 -6.89 1.34 -13.10
CA ARG A 486 -6.80 1.50 -11.65
C ARG A 486 -6.76 2.98 -11.30
N TYR A 487 -7.91 3.58 -11.10
CA TYR A 487 -8.04 5.05 -10.99
C TYR A 487 -7.93 5.57 -9.56
N GLN A 488 -7.53 6.84 -9.46
CA GLN A 488 -7.61 7.65 -8.25
C GLN A 488 -8.64 8.75 -8.46
N SER A 489 -9.67 8.80 -7.60
CA SER A 489 -10.60 9.94 -7.50
C SER A 489 -9.92 11.09 -6.75
N VAL A 490 -9.84 12.27 -7.36
CA VAL A 490 -9.28 13.47 -6.74
C VAL A 490 -10.39 14.48 -6.55
N THR A 491 -10.64 14.87 -5.29
CA THR A 491 -11.58 15.94 -4.95
C THR A 491 -10.83 17.20 -4.55
N LYS A 492 -11.52 18.32 -4.56
CA LYS A 492 -10.97 19.61 -4.14
C LYS A 492 -10.58 19.60 -2.64
N GLU A 493 -11.30 18.82 -1.83
CA GLU A 493 -11.09 18.68 -0.40
C GLU A 493 -9.90 17.76 -0.10
N SER A 494 -9.78 16.65 -0.83
CA SER A 494 -8.76 15.63 -0.56
C SER A 494 -7.34 16.09 -0.94
N ASN A 495 -7.19 16.82 -2.06
CA ASN A 495 -5.91 17.38 -2.50
C ASN A 495 -6.12 18.62 -3.39
N PRO A 496 -6.31 19.82 -2.81
CA PRO A 496 -6.73 21.00 -3.55
C PRO A 496 -5.77 21.41 -4.66
N LYS A 497 -4.46 21.33 -4.41
CA LYS A 497 -3.44 21.72 -5.39
C LYS A 497 -3.34 20.74 -6.56
N TYR A 498 -3.44 19.45 -6.28
CA TYR A 498 -3.45 18.41 -7.31
C TYR A 498 -4.75 18.44 -8.13
N TYR A 499 -5.89 18.65 -7.47
CA TYR A 499 -7.18 18.89 -8.14
C TYR A 499 -7.07 20.07 -9.11
N LYS A 500 -6.49 21.19 -8.68
CA LYS A 500 -6.30 22.38 -9.52
C LYS A 500 -5.42 22.07 -10.73
N LEU A 501 -4.31 21.33 -10.56
CA LEU A 501 -3.46 20.92 -11.67
C LEU A 501 -4.25 20.12 -12.72
N ILE A 502 -5.03 19.11 -12.29
CA ILE A 502 -5.83 18.28 -13.20
C ILE A 502 -6.92 19.14 -13.89
N SER A 503 -7.53 20.08 -13.17
CA SER A 503 -8.52 21.02 -13.73
C SER A 503 -7.90 21.92 -14.81
N GLU A 504 -6.70 22.49 -14.57
CA GLU A 504 -5.98 23.29 -15.57
C GLU A 504 -5.58 22.43 -16.79
N PHE A 505 -5.16 21.19 -16.58
CA PHE A 505 -4.87 20.26 -17.67
C PHE A 505 -6.15 19.93 -18.48
N ASN A 506 -7.29 19.76 -17.82
CA ASN A 506 -8.58 19.56 -18.49
C ASN A 506 -8.96 20.79 -19.33
N ASN A 507 -8.76 22.01 -18.82
CA ASN A 507 -9.02 23.24 -19.57
C ASN A 507 -8.20 23.34 -20.86
N LEU A 508 -6.96 22.82 -20.85
CA LEU A 508 -6.07 22.86 -22.01
C LEU A 508 -6.32 21.73 -23.03
N THR A 509 -6.76 20.56 -22.56
CA THR A 509 -6.77 19.33 -23.37
C THR A 509 -8.15 18.69 -23.54
N GLY A 510 -9.13 19.06 -22.72
CA GLY A 510 -10.42 18.39 -22.64
C GLY A 510 -10.35 17.01 -21.92
N LEU A 511 -9.24 16.70 -21.25
CA LEU A 511 -9.04 15.46 -20.50
C LEU A 511 -9.00 15.73 -18.99
N PRO A 512 -10.03 15.36 -18.22
CA PRO A 512 -10.09 15.57 -16.78
C PRO A 512 -9.27 14.52 -16.00
N VAL A 513 -8.18 14.03 -16.60
CA VAL A 513 -7.39 12.88 -16.13
C VAL A 513 -5.93 13.03 -16.53
N VAL A 514 -5.02 12.68 -15.61
CA VAL A 514 -3.58 12.63 -15.87
C VAL A 514 -3.04 11.23 -15.56
N LEU A 515 -1.98 10.80 -16.26
CA LEU A 515 -1.21 9.62 -15.88
C LEU A 515 -0.43 9.94 -14.61
N ASN A 516 -0.58 9.08 -13.60
CA ASN A 516 0.10 9.18 -12.31
C ASN A 516 0.86 7.89 -11.99
N THR A 517 2.15 8.02 -11.71
CA THR A 517 2.97 6.91 -11.23
C THR A 517 3.90 7.37 -10.11
N SER A 518 4.45 6.43 -9.32
CA SER A 518 5.31 6.72 -8.19
C SER A 518 6.54 7.56 -8.59
N PHE A 519 6.91 8.54 -7.76
CA PHE A 519 8.07 9.38 -8.01
C PHE A 519 9.34 8.68 -7.49
N ASN A 520 9.91 7.85 -8.34
CA ASN A 520 11.15 7.13 -8.08
C ASN A 520 11.78 6.66 -9.40
N GLY A 521 13.08 6.43 -9.39
CA GLY A 521 13.78 5.71 -10.44
C GLY A 521 13.58 4.19 -10.37
N PRO A 522 14.34 3.43 -11.18
CA PRO A 522 14.35 1.97 -11.12
C PRO A 522 14.77 1.50 -9.74
N GLU A 523 14.02 0.53 -9.20
CA GLU A 523 14.33 -0.17 -7.93
C GLU A 523 14.52 0.74 -6.70
N GLU A 524 14.20 2.04 -6.80
CA GLU A 524 14.22 2.96 -5.69
C GLU A 524 12.86 3.03 -4.98
N PRO A 525 12.82 3.30 -3.66
CA PRO A 525 11.60 3.73 -2.98
C PRO A 525 11.10 5.07 -3.53
N ILE A 526 9.83 5.38 -3.29
CA ILE A 526 9.28 6.72 -3.60
C ILE A 526 10.12 7.78 -2.88
N VAL A 527 10.40 8.90 -3.56
CA VAL A 527 11.17 10.02 -2.97
C VAL A 527 10.49 10.55 -1.71
N GLU A 528 11.31 10.93 -0.72
CA GLU A 528 10.79 11.56 0.49
C GLU A 528 11.20 13.03 0.59
N THR A 529 12.46 13.34 0.32
CA THR A 529 13.01 14.68 0.49
C THR A 529 13.00 15.49 -0.81
N PRO A 530 13.04 16.85 -0.76
CA PRO A 530 13.31 17.69 -1.92
C PRO A 530 14.60 17.30 -2.64
N TYR A 531 15.64 16.92 -1.88
CA TYR A 531 16.90 16.41 -2.45
C TYR A 531 16.67 15.18 -3.32
N ASP A 532 15.92 14.18 -2.83
CA ASP A 532 15.63 12.96 -3.61
C ASP A 532 14.88 13.28 -4.90
N ALA A 533 13.91 14.20 -4.83
CA ALA A 533 13.11 14.60 -5.98
C ALA A 533 13.98 15.25 -7.08
N ILE A 534 14.87 16.18 -6.69
CA ILE A 534 15.79 16.84 -7.63
C ILE A 534 16.79 15.82 -8.22
N LYS A 535 17.36 14.97 -7.38
CA LYS A 535 18.29 13.91 -7.80
C LYS A 535 17.62 12.96 -8.80
N THR A 536 16.41 12.50 -8.51
CA THR A 536 15.65 11.60 -9.40
C THR A 536 15.32 12.28 -10.73
N MET A 537 14.91 13.57 -10.73
CA MET A 537 14.70 14.34 -11.97
C MET A 537 15.96 14.36 -12.83
N LEU A 538 17.11 14.69 -12.25
CA LEU A 538 18.39 14.80 -12.98
C LEU A 538 18.87 13.46 -13.52
N THR A 539 18.68 12.39 -12.75
CA THR A 539 19.20 11.05 -13.09
C THR A 539 18.34 10.35 -14.14
N HIS A 540 17.01 10.54 -14.08
CA HIS A 540 16.07 9.79 -14.92
C HIS A 540 15.40 10.64 -16.00
N GLY A 541 15.89 11.84 -16.26
CA GLY A 541 15.51 12.64 -17.42
C GLY A 541 14.09 13.20 -17.38
N LEU A 542 13.52 13.47 -16.19
CA LEU A 542 12.29 14.23 -16.10
C LEU A 542 12.53 15.65 -16.62
N TYR A 543 11.54 16.21 -17.29
CA TYR A 543 11.65 17.55 -17.88
C TYR A 543 11.79 18.64 -16.81
N ALA A 544 11.02 18.54 -15.74
CA ALA A 544 11.03 19.44 -14.60
C ALA A 544 10.58 18.71 -13.33
N VAL A 545 10.94 19.24 -12.17
CA VAL A 545 10.29 18.89 -10.91
C VAL A 545 9.66 20.13 -10.28
N PHE A 546 8.41 19.97 -9.85
CA PHE A 546 7.66 20.95 -9.08
C PHE A 546 7.72 20.53 -7.61
N ILE A 547 8.34 21.36 -6.78
CA ILE A 547 8.43 21.16 -5.33
C ILE A 547 7.68 22.32 -4.66
N ASP A 548 6.45 22.08 -4.23
CA ASP A 548 5.52 23.13 -3.85
C ASP A 548 5.47 24.26 -4.90
N ASN A 549 5.98 25.43 -4.57
CA ASN A 549 5.99 26.59 -5.47
C ASN A 549 7.31 26.78 -6.24
N TYR A 550 8.26 25.86 -6.08
CA TYR A 550 9.53 25.86 -6.81
C TYR A 550 9.43 24.99 -8.05
N ILE A 551 9.90 25.52 -9.17
CA ILE A 551 10.05 24.80 -10.43
C ILE A 551 11.53 24.68 -10.70
N ILE A 552 11.98 23.45 -10.87
CA ILE A 552 13.38 23.12 -11.06
C ILE A 552 13.51 22.36 -12.37
N THR A 553 14.45 22.83 -13.21
CA THR A 553 14.82 22.22 -14.49
C THR A 553 16.31 22.03 -14.57
N LYS A 554 16.77 21.16 -15.46
CA LYS A 554 18.19 21.03 -15.80
C LYS A 554 18.68 22.30 -16.51
N LYS A 555 19.94 22.73 -16.23
CA LYS A 555 20.61 23.80 -16.99
C LYS A 555 20.90 23.37 -18.40
#